data_5f9b8fda531f6d2adb717e8c937d11c3
#
_entry.id   5f9b8fda531f6d2adb717e8c937d11c3
#
_cell.length_a   1.000
_cell.length_b   1.000
_cell.length_c   1.000
_cell.angle_alpha   90.00
_cell.angle_beta   90.00
_cell.angle_gamma   90.00
#
_symmetry.space_group_name_H-M   'P 1'
#
loop_
_entity.id
_entity.type
_entity.pdbx_description
1 polymer ?
#
loop_
_entity_poly.entity_id
_entity_poly.type
_entity_poly.pdbx_seq_one_letter_code
_entity_poly.pdbx_strand_id
1 'polypeptide(L)'
;MKILNLYFSSTGNTEKVAQRIAATVEKLGHRIDTLKLTGDQEIDVLSYDVIFMGSGVYQWLPGKGLQEFIQARLAHYAAGGEIKFASPRRTGKKVVVYCTYGGAHTGSNEAVPAVKFMGQLFDHLGFEIVAEWYFIGEYPAHGRMKDYSALGRLGNIKGRPNDADLEEVAERVVGVLRV
;
A
#
# COMPACT_ATOMS: atom_id res chain seq x y z
N MET A 1 0.11 2.28 20.67
CA MET A 1 0.52 2.40 19.27
C MET A 1 -0.72 2.70 18.45
N LYS A 2 -0.70 3.77 17.67
CA LYS A 2 -1.79 4.18 16.78
C LYS A 2 -1.45 3.74 15.36
N ILE A 3 -2.28 2.89 14.76
CA ILE A 3 -2.02 2.25 13.47
C ILE A 3 -3.04 2.73 12.45
N LEU A 4 -2.56 3.07 11.24
CA LEU A 4 -3.38 3.40 10.08
C LEU A 4 -3.16 2.36 8.98
N ASN A 5 -4.22 1.94 8.32
CA ASN A 5 -4.17 1.23 7.06
C ASN A 5 -4.96 2.02 6.01
N LEU A 6 -4.25 2.71 5.14
CA LEU A 6 -4.82 3.57 4.10
C LEU A 6 -4.62 2.93 2.73
N TYR A 7 -5.69 2.74 1.97
CA TYR A 7 -5.57 2.06 0.68
C TYR A 7 -6.50 2.60 -0.41
N PHE A 8 -6.08 2.40 -1.65
CA PHE A 8 -6.89 2.60 -2.84
C PHE A 8 -7.10 1.27 -3.58
N SER A 9 -8.33 0.95 -3.95
CA SER A 9 -8.68 -0.28 -4.66
C SER A 9 -9.88 -0.08 -5.57
N SER A 10 -9.72 -0.35 -6.88
CA SER A 10 -10.82 -0.30 -7.85
C SER A 10 -11.41 -1.69 -8.15
N THR A 11 -10.62 -2.75 -8.04
CA THR A 11 -11.02 -4.13 -8.39
C THR A 11 -11.20 -5.06 -7.19
N GLY A 12 -10.93 -4.57 -5.98
CA GLY A 12 -11.04 -5.35 -4.76
C GLY A 12 -9.77 -6.09 -4.31
N ASN A 13 -8.75 -6.23 -5.16
CA ASN A 13 -7.55 -6.98 -4.79
C ASN A 13 -6.81 -6.35 -3.62
N THR A 14 -6.51 -5.06 -3.69
CA THR A 14 -5.86 -4.33 -2.59
C THR A 14 -6.75 -4.29 -1.34
N GLU A 15 -8.06 -4.26 -1.51
CA GLU A 15 -9.02 -4.29 -0.41
C GLU A 15 -8.95 -5.61 0.37
N LYS A 16 -8.84 -6.76 -0.31
CA LYS A 16 -8.63 -8.07 0.35
C LYS A 16 -7.37 -8.05 1.21
N VAL A 17 -6.26 -7.52 0.69
CA VAL A 17 -5.00 -7.36 1.44
C VAL A 17 -5.19 -6.43 2.63
N ALA A 18 -5.84 -5.27 2.43
CA ALA A 18 -6.09 -4.29 3.49
C ALA A 18 -6.95 -4.88 4.62
N GLN A 19 -7.98 -5.63 4.29
CA GLN A 19 -8.83 -6.32 5.27
C GLN A 19 -8.05 -7.38 6.06
N ARG A 20 -7.17 -8.13 5.40
CA ARG A 20 -6.31 -9.10 6.09
C ARG A 20 -5.32 -8.43 7.04
N ILE A 21 -4.72 -7.30 6.64
CA ILE A 21 -3.88 -6.48 7.51
C ILE A 21 -4.67 -6.09 8.76
N ALA A 22 -5.85 -5.50 8.60
CA ALA A 22 -6.70 -5.06 9.70
C ALA A 22 -7.04 -6.20 10.67
N ALA A 23 -7.56 -7.30 10.15
CA ALA A 23 -7.93 -8.47 10.96
C ALA A 23 -6.73 -9.05 11.73
N THR A 24 -5.53 -9.03 11.12
CA THR A 24 -4.32 -9.53 11.79
C THR A 24 -3.87 -8.59 12.92
N VAL A 25 -3.89 -7.28 12.67
CA VAL A 25 -3.55 -6.27 13.69
C VAL A 25 -4.51 -6.36 14.89
N GLU A 26 -5.80 -6.49 14.64
CA GLU A 26 -6.83 -6.66 15.67
C GLU A 26 -6.65 -7.97 16.46
N LYS A 27 -6.35 -9.07 15.76
CA LYS A 27 -6.04 -10.37 16.41
C LYS A 27 -4.81 -10.30 17.34
N LEU A 28 -3.87 -9.40 17.05
CA LEU A 28 -2.71 -9.12 17.91
C LEU A 28 -3.04 -8.19 19.08
N GLY A 29 -4.29 -7.76 19.24
CA GLY A 29 -4.75 -6.90 20.33
C GLY A 29 -4.51 -5.40 20.11
N HIS A 30 -4.23 -4.98 18.89
CA HIS A 30 -4.05 -3.57 18.54
C HIS A 30 -5.29 -2.97 17.88
N ARG A 31 -5.46 -1.65 18.01
CA ARG A 31 -6.46 -0.89 17.26
C ARG A 31 -5.84 -0.38 15.95
N ILE A 32 -6.63 -0.41 14.88
CA ILE A 32 -6.21 0.06 13.56
C ILE A 32 -7.35 0.84 12.91
N ASP A 33 -7.02 2.02 12.38
CA ASP A 33 -7.94 2.76 11.51
C ASP A 33 -7.73 2.28 10.07
N THR A 34 -8.73 1.64 9.49
CA THR A 34 -8.65 1.14 8.09
C THR A 34 -9.55 1.98 7.20
N LEU A 35 -8.93 2.70 6.27
CA LEU A 35 -9.58 3.70 5.45
C LEU A 35 -9.34 3.44 3.96
N LYS A 36 -10.42 3.28 3.21
CA LYS A 36 -10.39 3.26 1.75
C LYS A 36 -10.43 4.69 1.23
N LEU A 37 -9.46 5.07 0.43
CA LEU A 37 -9.44 6.37 -0.25
C LEU A 37 -10.52 6.42 -1.33
N THR A 38 -11.43 7.40 -1.19
CA THR A 38 -12.55 7.63 -2.10
C THR A 38 -12.60 9.05 -2.64
N GLY A 39 -11.68 9.92 -2.23
CA GLY A 39 -11.66 11.34 -2.63
C GLY A 39 -10.84 12.20 -1.68
N ASP A 40 -11.33 13.38 -1.34
CA ASP A 40 -10.62 14.44 -0.62
C ASP A 40 -10.55 14.23 0.90
N GLN A 41 -10.21 13.03 1.36
CA GLN A 41 -10.07 12.78 2.78
C GLN A 41 -8.86 13.49 3.36
N GLU A 42 -9.10 14.30 4.39
CA GLU A 42 -8.03 14.92 5.18
C GLU A 42 -7.59 13.97 6.29
N ILE A 43 -6.43 13.34 6.10
CA ILE A 43 -5.83 12.42 7.07
C ILE A 43 -4.47 12.98 7.46
N ASP A 44 -4.30 13.24 8.76
CA ASP A 44 -2.99 13.56 9.32
C ASP A 44 -2.18 12.30 9.59
N VAL A 45 -1.29 11.96 8.66
CA VAL A 45 -0.43 10.76 8.77
C VAL A 45 0.57 10.88 9.92
N LEU A 46 0.95 12.09 10.34
CA LEU A 46 1.87 12.30 11.46
C LEU A 46 1.27 11.89 12.81
N SER A 47 -0.05 11.78 12.91
CA SER A 47 -0.73 11.34 14.13
C SER A 47 -0.63 9.83 14.40
N TYR A 48 -0.08 9.03 13.46
CA TYR A 48 0.05 7.58 13.57
C TYR A 48 1.50 7.14 13.80
N ASP A 49 1.68 6.02 14.49
CA ASP A 49 2.99 5.44 14.78
C ASP A 49 3.41 4.44 13.70
N VAL A 50 2.45 3.62 13.24
CA VAL A 50 2.65 2.66 12.15
C VAL A 50 1.61 2.87 11.07
N ILE A 51 2.04 2.92 9.82
CA ILE A 51 1.15 3.10 8.68
C ILE A 51 1.36 1.96 7.69
N PHE A 52 0.26 1.37 7.24
CA PHE A 52 0.21 0.54 6.06
C PHE A 52 -0.43 1.38 4.95
N MET A 53 0.28 1.61 3.84
CA MET A 53 -0.26 2.33 2.69
C MET A 53 -0.25 1.44 1.46
N GLY A 54 -1.41 1.25 0.84
CA GLY A 54 -1.56 0.31 -0.26
C GLY A 54 -2.34 0.80 -1.47
N SER A 55 -1.98 0.28 -2.66
CA SER A 55 -2.70 0.53 -3.89
C SER A 55 -2.62 -0.65 -4.88
N GLY A 56 -3.60 -0.76 -5.77
CA GLY A 56 -3.40 -1.45 -7.03
C GLY A 56 -2.40 -0.68 -7.90
N VAL A 57 -1.76 -1.39 -8.82
CA VAL A 57 -0.84 -0.78 -9.81
C VAL A 57 -1.59 -0.49 -11.10
N TYR A 58 -1.54 0.76 -11.54
CA TYR A 58 -2.20 1.26 -12.75
C TYR A 58 -1.16 1.99 -13.61
N GLN A 59 -0.76 1.40 -14.72
CA GLN A 59 0.30 1.96 -15.58
C GLN A 59 1.56 2.36 -14.79
N TRP A 60 2.05 1.40 -13.98
CA TRP A 60 3.25 1.50 -13.11
C TRP A 60 3.13 2.45 -11.90
N LEU A 61 1.99 3.15 -11.73
CA LEU A 61 1.76 4.08 -10.63
C LEU A 61 0.62 3.58 -9.71
N PRO A 62 0.48 4.10 -8.48
CA PRO A 62 -0.70 3.86 -7.67
C PRO A 62 -1.93 4.48 -8.30
N GLY A 63 -3.11 4.08 -7.84
CA GLY A 63 -4.37 4.65 -8.34
C GLY A 63 -4.40 6.18 -8.20
N LYS A 64 -5.06 6.84 -9.17
CA LYS A 64 -5.05 8.30 -9.31
C LYS A 64 -5.45 9.03 -8.01
N GLY A 65 -6.50 8.56 -7.32
CA GLY A 65 -6.91 9.18 -6.05
C GLY A 65 -5.84 9.11 -4.96
N LEU A 66 -5.02 8.04 -4.93
CA LEU A 66 -3.91 7.98 -3.99
C LEU A 66 -2.74 8.88 -4.43
N GLN A 67 -2.49 9.04 -5.72
CA GLN A 67 -1.49 9.99 -6.22
C GLN A 67 -1.85 11.43 -5.81
N GLU A 68 -3.11 11.81 -6.00
CA GLU A 68 -3.65 13.14 -5.62
C GLU A 68 -3.56 13.37 -4.11
N PHE A 69 -3.93 12.37 -3.31
CA PHE A 69 -3.77 12.41 -1.86
C PHE A 69 -2.31 12.65 -1.44
N ILE A 70 -1.37 11.88 -1.99
CA ILE A 70 0.06 12.01 -1.68
C ILE A 70 0.57 13.41 -2.03
N GLN A 71 0.23 13.93 -3.20
CA GLN A 71 0.64 15.27 -3.63
C GLN A 71 0.06 16.36 -2.73
N ALA A 72 -1.22 16.25 -2.37
CA ALA A 72 -1.86 17.17 -1.46
C ALA A 72 -1.24 17.15 -0.05
N ARG A 73 -0.91 15.95 0.47
CA ARG A 73 -0.24 15.85 1.79
C ARG A 73 1.19 16.37 1.74
N LEU A 74 1.95 16.11 0.69
CA LEU A 74 3.30 16.70 0.51
C LEU A 74 3.23 18.22 0.53
N ALA A 75 2.32 18.82 -0.22
CA ALA A 75 2.13 20.29 -0.25
C ALA A 75 1.73 20.84 1.14
N HIS A 76 0.79 20.18 1.82
CA HIS A 76 0.32 20.56 3.15
C HIS A 76 1.47 20.54 4.18
N TYR A 77 2.22 19.44 4.25
CA TYR A 77 3.32 19.29 5.22
C TYR A 77 4.53 20.15 4.88
N ALA A 78 4.77 20.43 3.60
CA ALA A 78 5.81 21.39 3.21
C ALA A 78 5.44 22.81 3.66
N ALA A 79 4.20 23.26 3.46
CA ALA A 79 3.71 24.55 3.92
C ALA A 79 3.73 24.66 5.45
N GLY A 80 3.45 23.57 6.17
CA GLY A 80 3.51 23.49 7.62
C GLY A 80 4.92 23.38 8.21
N GLY A 81 5.97 23.29 7.37
CA GLY A 81 7.37 23.14 7.83
C GLY A 81 7.72 21.77 8.39
N GLU A 82 6.84 20.76 8.16
CA GLU A 82 7.06 19.39 8.59
C GLU A 82 8.07 18.61 7.70
N ILE A 83 8.18 19.02 6.42
CA ILE A 83 9.19 18.51 5.49
C ILE A 83 10.44 19.40 5.63
N LYS A 84 11.52 18.79 6.08
CA LYS A 84 12.81 19.47 6.33
C LYS A 84 13.89 18.98 5.37
N PHE A 85 14.90 19.82 5.15
CA PHE A 85 16.09 19.39 4.42
C PHE A 85 16.71 18.15 5.08
N ALA A 86 17.18 17.20 4.27
CA ALA A 86 17.73 15.91 4.67
C ALA A 86 16.74 15.00 5.41
N SER A 87 15.45 15.36 5.47
CA SER A 87 14.37 14.54 6.05
C SER A 87 14.77 13.80 7.33
N PRO A 88 15.04 14.54 8.44
CA PRO A 88 15.50 13.91 9.68
C PRO A 88 14.54 12.82 10.14
N ARG A 89 15.07 11.67 10.55
CA ARG A 89 14.24 10.54 11.00
C ARG A 89 13.38 10.92 12.20
N ARG A 90 12.11 10.54 12.13
CA ARG A 90 11.16 10.62 13.25
C ARG A 90 11.15 9.27 13.98
N THR A 91 11.79 9.24 15.13
CA THR A 91 11.88 8.03 15.96
C THR A 91 10.49 7.46 16.26
N GLY A 92 10.30 6.16 16.03
CA GLY A 92 9.05 5.45 16.31
C GLY A 92 7.98 5.61 15.23
N LYS A 93 8.25 6.32 14.12
CA LYS A 93 7.34 6.43 12.97
C LYS A 93 7.75 5.45 11.89
N LYS A 94 6.91 4.45 11.64
CA LYS A 94 7.17 3.35 10.69
C LYS A 94 6.10 3.31 9.61
N VAL A 95 6.48 2.89 8.41
CA VAL A 95 5.54 2.65 7.33
C VAL A 95 5.87 1.36 6.57
N VAL A 96 4.83 0.64 6.21
CA VAL A 96 4.84 -0.42 5.21
C VAL A 96 4.11 0.08 3.98
N VAL A 97 4.76 0.04 2.84
CA VAL A 97 4.12 0.34 1.56
C VAL A 97 3.81 -0.97 0.86
N TYR A 98 2.58 -1.15 0.37
CA TYR A 98 2.21 -2.38 -0.31
C TYR A 98 1.43 -2.13 -1.60
N CYS A 99 1.51 -3.08 -2.53
CA CYS A 99 0.71 -3.02 -3.74
C CYS A 99 0.14 -4.38 -4.13
N THR A 100 -0.92 -4.34 -4.96
CA THR A 100 -1.39 -5.49 -5.72
C THR A 100 -1.19 -5.24 -7.20
N TYR A 101 -0.63 -6.21 -7.94
CA TYR A 101 -0.25 -6.04 -9.33
C TYR A 101 -0.43 -7.34 -10.12
N GLY A 102 -0.70 -7.21 -11.42
CA GLY A 102 -0.82 -8.36 -12.33
C GLY A 102 0.45 -8.66 -13.12
N GLY A 103 1.29 -7.66 -13.37
CA GLY A 103 2.63 -7.81 -13.97
C GLY A 103 2.66 -8.57 -15.29
N ALA A 104 1.71 -8.32 -16.20
CA ALA A 104 1.50 -9.11 -17.40
C ALA A 104 2.73 -9.19 -18.32
N HIS A 105 3.52 -8.13 -18.41
CA HIS A 105 4.63 -8.04 -19.35
C HIS A 105 5.98 -8.27 -18.69
N THR A 106 6.27 -7.60 -17.59
CA THR A 106 7.60 -7.63 -16.95
C THR A 106 7.58 -8.09 -15.48
N GLY A 107 6.44 -8.60 -15.01
CA GLY A 107 6.30 -9.12 -13.65
C GLY A 107 6.34 -8.01 -12.59
N SER A 108 7.07 -8.24 -11.50
CA SER A 108 7.17 -7.29 -10.37
C SER A 108 7.76 -5.93 -10.76
N ASN A 109 8.54 -5.85 -11.83
CA ASN A 109 9.10 -4.58 -12.32
C ASN A 109 8.01 -3.56 -12.69
N GLU A 110 6.79 -4.02 -13.02
CA GLU A 110 5.66 -3.13 -13.27
C GLU A 110 5.13 -2.48 -11.99
N ALA A 111 5.43 -3.04 -10.83
CA ALA A 111 4.92 -2.59 -9.54
C ALA A 111 5.89 -1.70 -8.77
N VAL A 112 7.20 -1.85 -9.01
CA VAL A 112 8.25 -1.12 -8.28
C VAL A 112 8.04 0.40 -8.31
N PRO A 113 7.76 1.05 -9.46
CA PRO A 113 7.57 2.50 -9.48
C PRO A 113 6.39 2.97 -8.60
N ALA A 114 5.29 2.20 -8.56
CA ALA A 114 4.12 2.53 -7.73
C ALA A 114 4.47 2.52 -6.23
N VAL A 115 5.20 1.50 -5.78
CA VAL A 115 5.63 1.39 -4.37
C VAL A 115 6.59 2.50 -4.02
N LYS A 116 7.57 2.79 -4.87
CA LYS A 116 8.52 3.90 -4.67
C LYS A 116 7.82 5.26 -4.65
N PHE A 117 6.83 5.48 -5.52
CA PHE A 117 6.02 6.70 -5.51
C PHE A 117 5.29 6.89 -4.17
N MET A 118 4.63 5.85 -3.67
CA MET A 118 3.93 5.90 -2.39
C MET A 118 4.88 6.16 -1.21
N GLY A 119 6.07 5.62 -1.26
CA GLY A 119 7.10 5.81 -0.24
C GLY A 119 7.58 7.25 -0.10
N GLN A 120 7.53 8.06 -1.18
CA GLN A 120 8.05 9.44 -1.17
C GLN A 120 7.42 10.33 -0.10
N LEU A 121 6.12 10.20 0.16
CA LEU A 121 5.47 10.96 1.23
C LEU A 121 6.16 10.73 2.58
N PHE A 122 6.42 9.48 2.88
CA PHE A 122 6.98 9.06 4.17
C PHE A 122 8.47 9.34 4.29
N ASP A 123 9.22 9.15 3.22
CA ASP A 123 10.65 9.53 3.17
C ASP A 123 10.83 11.02 3.44
N HIS A 124 10.01 11.88 2.79
CA HIS A 124 10.05 13.33 3.02
C HIS A 124 9.65 13.72 4.45
N LEU A 125 8.78 12.95 5.08
CA LEU A 125 8.36 13.17 6.46
C LEU A 125 9.30 12.53 7.50
N GLY A 126 10.34 11.80 7.07
CA GLY A 126 11.29 11.15 7.97
C GLY A 126 10.78 9.89 8.66
N PHE A 127 9.74 9.22 8.12
CA PHE A 127 9.33 7.90 8.56
C PHE A 127 10.36 6.85 8.15
N GLU A 128 10.43 5.77 8.89
CA GLU A 128 11.16 4.57 8.50
C GLU A 128 10.30 3.68 7.60
N ILE A 129 10.67 3.49 6.33
CA ILE A 129 10.04 2.50 5.46
C ILE A 129 10.60 1.14 5.85
N VAL A 130 9.87 0.41 6.70
CA VAL A 130 10.32 -0.88 7.24
C VAL A 130 10.11 -2.04 6.28
N ALA A 131 9.20 -1.90 5.33
CA ALA A 131 8.96 -2.91 4.30
C ALA A 131 8.24 -2.36 3.07
N GLU A 132 8.50 -3.02 1.94
CA GLU A 132 7.80 -2.86 0.67
C GLU A 132 7.24 -4.21 0.25
N TRP A 133 5.90 -4.33 0.15
CA TRP A 133 5.25 -5.59 -0.16
C TRP A 133 4.57 -5.57 -1.53
N TYR A 134 4.75 -6.65 -2.26
CA TYR A 134 4.26 -6.85 -3.62
C TYR A 134 3.40 -8.11 -3.64
N PHE A 135 2.08 -7.96 -3.78
CA PHE A 135 1.15 -9.08 -3.84
C PHE A 135 0.56 -9.23 -5.24
N ILE A 136 0.50 -10.45 -5.73
CA ILE A 136 -0.12 -10.70 -7.02
C ILE A 136 -1.63 -10.49 -6.91
N GLY A 137 -2.20 -9.81 -7.92
CA GLY A 137 -3.64 -9.59 -8.04
C GLY A 137 -4.07 -9.83 -9.48
N GLU A 138 -5.18 -10.54 -9.68
CA GLU A 138 -5.71 -10.79 -11.01
C GLU A 138 -6.21 -9.51 -11.67
N TYR A 139 -6.17 -9.48 -12.99
CA TYR A 139 -6.81 -8.43 -13.77
C TYR A 139 -8.33 -8.61 -13.83
N PRO A 140 -9.09 -7.54 -14.04
CA PRO A 140 -10.54 -7.65 -14.28
C PRO A 140 -10.87 -8.64 -15.40
N ALA A 141 -11.90 -9.44 -15.20
CA ALA A 141 -12.29 -10.52 -16.13
C ALA A 141 -13.01 -10.03 -17.39
N HIS A 142 -12.78 -8.80 -17.84
CA HIS A 142 -13.42 -8.23 -19.01
C HIS A 142 -12.43 -7.64 -20.02
N GLY A 143 -12.81 -7.61 -21.28
CA GLY A 143 -12.00 -7.08 -22.38
C GLY A 143 -10.69 -7.87 -22.58
N ARG A 144 -9.66 -7.19 -23.03
CA ARG A 144 -8.32 -7.76 -23.23
C ARG A 144 -7.63 -8.16 -21.93
N MET A 145 -8.07 -7.61 -20.79
CA MET A 145 -7.41 -7.86 -19.49
C MET A 145 -7.60 -9.27 -18.96
N LYS A 146 -8.66 -9.99 -19.38
CA LYS A 146 -8.89 -11.39 -18.98
C LYS A 146 -7.71 -12.31 -19.36
N ASP A 147 -7.07 -12.03 -20.49
CA ASP A 147 -5.98 -12.85 -21.01
C ASP A 147 -4.67 -12.59 -20.24
N TYR A 148 -4.50 -11.40 -19.69
CA TYR A 148 -3.34 -11.06 -18.87
C TYR A 148 -3.24 -11.90 -17.59
N SER A 149 -4.38 -12.27 -17.00
CA SER A 149 -4.41 -13.15 -15.83
C SER A 149 -4.09 -14.61 -16.14
N ALA A 150 -4.19 -15.03 -17.40
CA ALA A 150 -3.93 -16.41 -17.80
C ALA A 150 -2.58 -16.60 -18.50
N LEU A 151 -2.18 -15.61 -19.31
CA LEU A 151 -1.06 -15.72 -20.27
C LEU A 151 0.07 -14.71 -19.97
N GLY A 152 -0.04 -13.95 -18.90
CA GLY A 152 0.96 -12.97 -18.52
C GLY A 152 2.27 -13.62 -18.02
N ARG A 153 3.28 -12.79 -17.80
CA ARG A 153 4.62 -13.20 -17.35
C ARG A 153 4.63 -14.03 -16.07
N LEU A 154 3.67 -13.81 -15.19
CA LEU A 154 3.55 -14.53 -13.91
C LEU A 154 2.77 -15.85 -14.02
N GLY A 155 2.40 -16.27 -15.25
CA GLY A 155 1.56 -17.43 -15.48
C GLY A 155 0.09 -17.17 -15.10
N ASN A 156 -0.61 -18.23 -14.71
CA ASN A 156 -2.02 -18.13 -14.33
C ASN A 156 -2.18 -17.53 -12.93
N ILE A 157 -2.62 -16.28 -12.87
CA ILE A 157 -2.86 -15.53 -11.62
C ILE A 157 -4.35 -15.34 -11.30
N LYS A 158 -5.25 -16.08 -11.97
CA LYS A 158 -6.68 -16.02 -11.68
C LYS A 158 -6.97 -16.39 -10.23
N GLY A 159 -7.87 -15.66 -9.61
CA GLY A 159 -8.24 -15.84 -8.20
C GLY A 159 -7.26 -15.21 -7.20
N ARG A 160 -6.17 -14.57 -7.67
CA ARG A 160 -5.21 -13.90 -6.78
C ARG A 160 -5.67 -12.46 -6.43
N PRO A 161 -5.41 -11.97 -5.19
CA PRO A 161 -4.83 -12.71 -4.09
C PRO A 161 -5.81 -13.78 -3.55
N ASN A 162 -5.27 -14.97 -3.27
CA ASN A 162 -5.98 -16.11 -2.70
C ASN A 162 -5.66 -16.29 -1.19
N ASP A 163 -6.17 -17.36 -0.57
CA ASP A 163 -5.98 -17.59 0.86
C ASP A 163 -4.50 -17.74 1.25
N ALA A 164 -3.66 -18.35 0.41
CA ALA A 164 -2.23 -18.46 0.68
C ALA A 164 -1.53 -17.10 0.65
N ASP A 165 -1.91 -16.23 -0.30
CA ASP A 165 -1.41 -14.85 -0.33
C ASP A 165 -1.83 -14.07 0.91
N LEU A 166 -3.07 -14.26 1.35
CA LEU A 166 -3.60 -13.59 2.52
C LEU A 166 -2.96 -14.11 3.82
N GLU A 167 -2.57 -15.38 3.88
CA GLU A 167 -1.80 -15.89 5.00
C GLU A 167 -0.40 -15.29 5.06
N GLU A 168 0.27 -15.18 3.92
CA GLU A 168 1.54 -14.45 3.81
C GLU A 168 1.42 -13.00 4.28
N VAL A 169 0.31 -12.31 3.96
CA VAL A 169 0.03 -10.96 4.50
C VAL A 169 0.01 -10.99 6.03
N ALA A 170 -0.69 -11.95 6.63
CA ALA A 170 -0.79 -12.06 8.08
C ALA A 170 0.57 -12.29 8.74
N GLU A 171 1.38 -13.21 8.21
CA GLU A 171 2.73 -13.48 8.70
C GLU A 171 3.63 -12.22 8.66
N ARG A 172 3.59 -11.49 7.54
CA ARG A 172 4.35 -10.25 7.37
C ARG A 172 3.92 -9.14 8.34
N VAL A 173 2.61 -9.00 8.60
CA VAL A 173 2.08 -8.06 9.60
C VAL A 173 2.60 -8.41 11.00
N VAL A 174 2.56 -9.70 11.38
CA VAL A 174 3.12 -10.17 12.66
C VAL A 174 4.61 -9.83 12.78
N GLY A 175 5.39 -9.99 11.69
CA GLY A 175 6.79 -9.64 11.65
C GLY A 175 7.04 -8.15 11.92
N VAL A 176 6.26 -7.27 11.28
CA VAL A 176 6.40 -5.80 11.44
C VAL A 176 6.03 -5.32 12.85
N LEU A 177 5.01 -5.91 13.47
CA LEU A 177 4.49 -5.45 14.76
C LEU A 177 5.23 -6.03 15.97
N ARG A 178 6.07 -7.06 15.79
CA ARG A 178 6.92 -7.65 16.85
C ARG A 178 8.28 -6.96 17.01
N VAL A 179 8.64 -6.10 16.06
CA VAL A 179 9.87 -5.30 16.04
C VAL A 179 9.54 -3.87 16.50
#